data_40f6d46ac6c026de37b996630a71dc09
#
_entry.id   40f6d46ac6c026de37b996630a71dc09
#
_cell.length_a   1.000
_cell.length_b   1.000
_cell.length_c   1.000
_cell.angle_alpha   90.00
_cell.angle_beta   90.00
_cell.angle_gamma   90.00
#
_symmetry.space_group_name_H-M   'P 1'
#
loop_
_entity.id
_entity.type
_entity.pdbx_description
1 polymer ?
#
loop_
_entity_poly.entity_id
_entity_poly.type
_entity_poly.pdbx_seq_one_letter_code
_entity_poly.pdbx_strand_id
1 'polypeptide(L)'
;MRKIDRTPPPKPHPPRRWRRYAALGLVALLGLTLYAYWCARQDIARAASGRLYLNAADVPPRKVGLVLGTSRAAANGGPNLYFAYRMDAAAALYHAHKLRYLLVSGDNRAAGYDEPAQMRAALLARGVPAAAIYCDYAGITTLDSVVRAREVFGLTNDLVIISQGFHNQRALYIATHRGIDAIALNAQDVGSYNATRTLTRERLARLRAWWDVRIGGREAHHLGPAIDIGTAPSSCIS
;
A
#
# COMPACT_ATOMS: atom_id res chain seq x y z
N MET A 1 19.08 17.01 71.65
CA MET A 1 18.08 16.95 70.54
C MET A 1 18.38 15.72 69.68
N ARG A 2 17.59 14.65 69.80
CA ARG A 2 17.71 13.45 68.95
C ARG A 2 17.00 13.71 67.60
N LYS A 3 17.73 13.66 66.47
CA LYS A 3 17.15 13.67 65.13
C LYS A 3 16.36 12.37 64.91
N ILE A 4 15.04 12.49 64.74
CA ILE A 4 14.19 11.36 64.36
C ILE A 4 14.44 11.14 62.86
N ASP A 5 15.06 10.04 62.50
CA ASP A 5 15.25 9.57 61.13
C ASP A 5 13.89 9.08 60.61
N ARG A 6 13.25 9.86 59.72
CA ARG A 6 11.99 9.51 59.06
C ARG A 6 12.28 8.89 57.70
N THR A 7 12.79 7.67 57.74
CA THR A 7 12.79 6.87 56.48
C THR A 7 11.33 6.52 56.11
N PRO A 8 10.89 6.83 54.88
CA PRO A 8 9.53 6.48 54.47
C PRO A 8 9.34 4.96 54.48
N PRO A 9 8.14 4.45 54.82
CA PRO A 9 7.90 3.02 54.84
C PRO A 9 8.07 2.43 53.40
N PRO A 10 8.58 1.19 53.26
CA PRO A 10 8.78 0.54 51.99
C PRO A 10 7.42 0.40 51.27
N LYS A 11 7.40 0.72 49.97
CA LYS A 11 6.19 0.61 49.16
C LYS A 11 5.73 -0.85 49.17
N PRO A 12 4.40 -1.13 49.39
CA PRO A 12 3.90 -2.50 49.42
C PRO A 12 4.15 -3.17 48.07
N HIS A 13 4.79 -4.34 48.08
CA HIS A 13 4.97 -5.17 46.89
C HIS A 13 3.60 -5.71 46.46
N PRO A 14 3.25 -5.64 45.14
CA PRO A 14 1.99 -6.16 44.67
C PRO A 14 1.89 -7.67 44.98
N PRO A 15 0.71 -8.18 45.38
CA PRO A 15 0.52 -9.58 45.79
C PRO A 15 0.90 -10.53 44.63
N ARG A 16 1.52 -11.64 44.97
CA ARG A 16 2.06 -12.65 43.97
C ARG A 16 0.99 -13.14 42.98
N ARG A 17 -0.30 -13.07 43.38
CA ARG A 17 -1.47 -13.41 42.51
C ARG A 17 -1.63 -12.44 41.34
N TRP A 18 -1.43 -11.14 41.55
CA TRP A 18 -1.53 -10.12 40.48
C TRP A 18 -0.50 -10.36 39.36
N ARG A 19 0.72 -10.76 39.70
CA ARG A 19 1.76 -11.12 38.71
C ARG A 19 1.34 -12.32 37.84
N ARG A 20 0.64 -13.30 38.40
CA ARG A 20 0.10 -14.45 37.64
C ARG A 20 -1.01 -14.01 36.69
N TYR A 21 -1.95 -13.19 37.11
CA TYR A 21 -3.00 -12.66 36.23
C TYR A 21 -2.45 -11.74 35.15
N ALA A 22 -1.45 -10.91 35.45
CA ALA A 22 -0.76 -10.10 34.46
C ALA A 22 -0.03 -10.97 33.42
N ALA A 23 0.64 -12.04 33.86
CA ALA A 23 1.30 -12.98 32.93
C ALA A 23 0.29 -13.73 32.05
N LEU A 24 -0.82 -14.20 32.61
CA LEU A 24 -1.89 -14.83 31.83
C LEU A 24 -2.53 -13.85 30.83
N GLY A 25 -2.76 -12.61 31.23
CA GLY A 25 -3.26 -11.56 30.36
C GLY A 25 -2.31 -11.26 29.22
N LEU A 26 -0.99 -11.20 29.49
CA LEU A 26 0.03 -11.02 28.46
C LEU A 26 0.07 -12.19 27.45
N VAL A 27 0.00 -13.42 27.94
CA VAL A 27 -0.04 -14.62 27.08
C VAL A 27 -1.29 -14.63 26.22
N ALA A 28 -2.45 -14.30 26.79
CA ALA A 28 -3.70 -14.18 26.04
C ALA A 28 -3.63 -13.10 24.96
N LEU A 29 -3.09 -11.92 25.29
CA LEU A 29 -2.90 -10.82 24.34
C LEU A 29 -1.95 -11.21 23.20
N LEU A 30 -0.85 -11.87 23.53
CA LEU A 30 0.09 -12.39 22.51
C LEU A 30 -0.59 -13.41 21.61
N GLY A 31 -1.33 -14.37 22.18
CA GLY A 31 -2.10 -15.36 21.43
C GLY A 31 -3.11 -14.72 20.47
N LEU A 32 -3.88 -13.74 20.97
CA LEU A 32 -4.85 -13.00 20.16
C LEU A 32 -4.17 -12.22 19.01
N THR A 33 -3.03 -11.59 19.29
CA THR A 33 -2.26 -10.84 18.28
C THR A 33 -1.72 -11.79 17.19
N LEU A 34 -1.18 -12.93 17.58
CA LEU A 34 -0.70 -13.94 16.62
C LEU A 34 -1.85 -14.52 15.79
N TYR A 35 -2.99 -14.77 16.39
CA TYR A 35 -4.19 -15.24 15.70
C TYR A 35 -4.71 -14.19 14.70
N ALA A 36 -4.82 -12.93 15.11
CA ALA A 36 -5.21 -11.83 14.22
C ALA A 36 -4.23 -11.67 13.05
N TYR A 37 -2.93 -11.79 13.30
CA TYR A 37 -1.92 -11.79 12.24
C TYR A 37 -2.07 -12.97 11.27
N TRP A 38 -2.34 -14.14 11.77
CA TRP A 38 -2.59 -15.33 10.95
C TRP A 38 -3.84 -15.15 10.08
N CYS A 39 -4.96 -14.66 10.65
CA CYS A 39 -6.18 -14.36 9.90
C CYS A 39 -5.93 -13.31 8.80
N ALA A 40 -5.25 -12.21 9.13
CA ALA A 40 -4.92 -11.17 8.17
C ALA A 40 -4.08 -11.71 6.99
N ARG A 41 -3.10 -12.56 7.30
CA ARG A 41 -2.26 -13.20 6.28
C ARG A 41 -3.08 -14.10 5.35
N GLN A 42 -3.98 -14.92 5.90
CA GLN A 42 -4.82 -15.82 5.12
C GLN A 42 -5.82 -15.07 4.24
N ASP A 43 -6.48 -14.05 4.78
CA ASP A 43 -7.45 -13.26 4.05
C ASP A 43 -6.81 -12.52 2.88
N ILE A 44 -5.63 -11.91 3.11
CA ILE A 44 -4.87 -11.22 2.06
C ILE A 44 -4.39 -12.20 0.99
N ALA A 45 -3.91 -13.39 1.37
CA ALA A 45 -3.47 -14.39 0.42
C ALA A 45 -4.64 -14.92 -0.44
N ARG A 46 -5.80 -15.17 0.17
CA ARG A 46 -7.02 -15.59 -0.55
C ARG A 46 -7.48 -14.54 -1.55
N ALA A 47 -7.52 -13.27 -1.15
CA ALA A 47 -7.91 -12.17 -2.03
C ALA A 47 -7.00 -12.01 -3.24
N ALA A 48 -5.73 -12.40 -3.14
CA ALA A 48 -4.75 -12.34 -4.21
C ALA A 48 -4.66 -13.62 -5.06
N SER A 49 -5.25 -14.72 -4.59
CA SER A 49 -5.16 -16.03 -5.27
C SER A 49 -5.76 -15.97 -6.68
N GLY A 50 -5.00 -16.44 -7.68
CA GLY A 50 -5.41 -16.45 -9.09
C GLY A 50 -5.45 -15.08 -9.76
N ARG A 51 -5.02 -14.00 -9.08
CA ARG A 51 -5.08 -12.62 -9.60
C ARG A 51 -3.71 -11.97 -9.77
N LEU A 52 -2.61 -12.66 -9.45
CA LEU A 52 -1.25 -12.15 -9.54
C LEU A 52 -0.58 -12.68 -10.81
N TYR A 53 -0.05 -11.78 -11.61
CA TYR A 53 0.70 -12.06 -12.82
C TYR A 53 2.16 -11.66 -12.63
N LEU A 54 3.06 -12.40 -13.25
CA LEU A 54 4.50 -12.14 -13.20
C LEU A 54 5.02 -11.55 -14.50
N ASN A 55 4.37 -11.86 -15.65
CA ASN A 55 4.76 -11.38 -16.95
C ASN A 55 3.64 -10.52 -17.54
N ALA A 56 4.00 -9.41 -18.15
CA ALA A 56 3.04 -8.51 -18.79
C ALA A 56 2.24 -9.19 -19.93
N ALA A 57 2.87 -10.15 -20.64
CA ALA A 57 2.23 -10.89 -21.73
C ALA A 57 1.02 -11.71 -21.25
N ASP A 58 1.07 -12.25 -20.04
CA ASP A 58 0.04 -13.14 -19.47
C ASP A 58 -1.16 -12.37 -18.90
N VAL A 59 -1.01 -11.04 -18.71
CA VAL A 59 -2.08 -10.19 -18.16
C VAL A 59 -3.20 -10.06 -19.20
N PRO A 60 -4.46 -10.39 -18.85
CA PRO A 60 -5.58 -10.10 -19.74
C PRO A 60 -5.74 -8.59 -19.95
N PRO A 61 -6.14 -8.14 -21.15
CA PRO A 61 -6.36 -6.70 -21.40
C PRO A 61 -7.37 -6.09 -20.42
N ARG A 62 -7.05 -4.90 -19.95
CA ARG A 62 -7.88 -4.09 -19.03
C ARG A 62 -7.82 -2.62 -19.45
N LYS A 63 -8.80 -1.80 -19.03
CA LYS A 63 -8.83 -0.38 -19.41
C LYS A 63 -7.70 0.42 -18.75
N VAL A 64 -7.47 0.24 -17.44
CA VAL A 64 -6.60 1.10 -16.65
C VAL A 64 -5.60 0.30 -15.81
N GLY A 65 -4.35 0.77 -15.76
CA GLY A 65 -3.33 0.33 -14.81
C GLY A 65 -3.18 1.32 -13.66
N LEU A 66 -3.50 0.92 -12.43
CA LEU A 66 -3.22 1.68 -11.21
C LEU A 66 -1.79 1.40 -10.76
N VAL A 67 -0.92 2.38 -10.93
CA VAL A 67 0.48 2.31 -10.51
C VAL A 67 0.60 2.90 -9.11
N LEU A 68 0.90 2.05 -8.11
CA LEU A 68 1.00 2.51 -6.72
C LEU A 68 2.31 3.26 -6.48
N GLY A 69 2.25 4.37 -5.76
CA GLY A 69 3.36 5.27 -5.48
C GLY A 69 4.48 4.65 -4.63
N THR A 70 5.67 5.14 -4.84
CA THR A 70 6.85 4.93 -4.01
C THR A 70 7.88 6.01 -4.35
N SER A 71 8.70 6.40 -3.36
CA SER A 71 9.74 7.39 -3.55
C SER A 71 10.70 7.02 -4.68
N ARG A 72 11.09 7.99 -5.51
CA ARG A 72 12.11 7.84 -6.55
C ARG A 72 13.51 7.61 -5.96
N ALA A 73 13.79 8.24 -4.82
CA ALA A 73 15.06 8.08 -4.11
C ALA A 73 14.94 7.07 -2.96
N ALA A 74 15.95 6.26 -2.76
CA ALA A 74 16.10 5.40 -1.60
C ALA A 74 16.53 6.23 -0.37
N ALA A 75 16.41 5.66 0.83
CA ALA A 75 16.75 6.36 2.08
C ALA A 75 18.24 6.79 2.18
N ASN A 76 19.11 6.19 1.41
CA ASN A 76 20.53 6.53 1.29
C ASN A 76 20.82 7.58 0.20
N GLY A 77 19.79 8.19 -0.40
CA GLY A 77 19.90 9.18 -1.48
C GLY A 77 20.14 8.60 -2.87
N GLY A 78 20.39 7.30 -2.99
CA GLY A 78 20.54 6.63 -4.28
C GLY A 78 19.23 6.34 -5.00
N PRO A 79 19.28 5.78 -6.23
CA PRO A 79 18.08 5.42 -6.97
C PRO A 79 17.31 4.30 -6.26
N ASN A 80 15.99 4.44 -6.18
CA ASN A 80 15.11 3.41 -5.64
C ASN A 80 14.72 2.41 -6.74
N LEU A 81 15.27 1.21 -6.68
CA LEU A 81 14.97 0.16 -7.66
C LEU A 81 13.49 -0.27 -7.64
N TYR A 82 12.80 -0.20 -6.50
CA TYR A 82 11.35 -0.45 -6.45
C TYR A 82 10.59 0.50 -7.36
N PHE A 83 11.01 1.79 -7.39
CA PHE A 83 10.42 2.78 -8.30
C PHE A 83 10.70 2.42 -9.77
N ALA A 84 11.97 2.20 -10.12
CA ALA A 84 12.37 1.90 -11.49
C ALA A 84 11.63 0.68 -12.05
N TYR A 85 11.66 -0.45 -11.33
CA TYR A 85 11.01 -1.68 -11.75
C TYR A 85 9.48 -1.57 -11.88
N ARG A 86 8.86 -0.72 -11.04
CA ARG A 86 7.42 -0.46 -11.14
C ARG A 86 7.08 0.34 -12.40
N MET A 87 7.90 1.34 -12.75
CA MET A 87 7.73 2.09 -13.99
C MET A 87 7.99 1.21 -15.22
N ASP A 88 8.98 0.31 -15.15
CA ASP A 88 9.26 -0.66 -16.22
C ASP A 88 8.07 -1.60 -16.45
N ALA A 89 7.50 -2.14 -15.39
CA ALA A 89 6.33 -3.03 -15.45
C ALA A 89 5.08 -2.29 -16.01
N ALA A 90 4.85 -1.04 -15.63
CA ALA A 90 3.75 -0.24 -16.13
C ALA A 90 3.90 0.08 -17.62
N ALA A 91 5.09 0.49 -18.04
CA ALA A 91 5.38 0.75 -19.45
C ALA A 91 5.29 -0.53 -20.29
N ALA A 92 5.77 -1.67 -19.77
CA ALA A 92 5.67 -2.96 -20.46
C ALA A 92 4.21 -3.36 -20.73
N LEU A 93 3.30 -3.20 -19.78
CA LEU A 93 1.87 -3.46 -19.98
C LEU A 93 1.25 -2.52 -21.02
N TYR A 94 1.62 -1.24 -21.00
CA TYR A 94 1.14 -0.27 -21.96
C TYR A 94 1.59 -0.64 -23.39
N HIS A 95 2.88 -0.91 -23.59
CA HIS A 95 3.43 -1.26 -24.90
C HIS A 95 2.98 -2.64 -25.42
N ALA A 96 2.64 -3.56 -24.50
CA ALA A 96 2.00 -4.82 -24.86
C ALA A 96 0.49 -4.66 -25.19
N HIS A 97 -0.03 -3.42 -25.26
CA HIS A 97 -1.44 -3.10 -25.49
C HIS A 97 -2.42 -3.78 -24.52
N LYS A 98 -1.93 -4.08 -23.30
CA LYS A 98 -2.75 -4.65 -22.22
C LYS A 98 -3.53 -3.59 -21.46
N LEU A 99 -3.12 -2.32 -21.58
CA LEU A 99 -3.75 -1.16 -20.95
C LEU A 99 -3.92 -0.03 -21.97
N ARG A 100 -4.98 0.76 -21.79
CA ARG A 100 -5.19 2.01 -22.55
C ARG A 100 -4.67 3.22 -21.76
N TYR A 101 -4.78 3.19 -20.45
CA TYR A 101 -4.42 4.31 -19.57
C TYR A 101 -3.66 3.84 -18.34
N LEU A 102 -2.86 4.72 -17.78
CA LEU A 102 -2.15 4.54 -16.52
C LEU A 102 -2.59 5.62 -15.54
N LEU A 103 -3.06 5.21 -14.36
CA LEU A 103 -3.32 6.08 -13.22
C LEU A 103 -2.16 5.94 -12.24
N VAL A 104 -1.32 6.97 -12.14
CA VAL A 104 -0.23 7.01 -11.16
C VAL A 104 -0.73 7.65 -9.88
N SER A 105 -0.71 6.90 -8.77
CA SER A 105 -1.27 7.34 -7.49
C SER A 105 -0.20 7.37 -6.42
N GLY A 106 0.03 8.52 -5.80
CA GLY A 106 1.08 8.73 -4.83
C GLY A 106 0.87 9.95 -3.93
N ASP A 107 1.85 10.20 -3.08
CA ASP A 107 1.85 11.30 -2.11
C ASP A 107 2.53 12.55 -2.68
N ASN A 108 1.94 13.74 -2.43
CA ASN A 108 2.52 15.04 -2.77
C ASN A 108 2.42 16.05 -1.62
N ARG A 109 2.21 15.60 -0.38
CA ARG A 109 1.96 16.50 0.77
C ARG A 109 3.17 17.28 1.24
N ALA A 110 4.38 16.82 0.96
CA ALA A 110 5.60 17.52 1.37
C ALA A 110 6.07 18.49 0.27
N ALA A 111 6.50 19.69 0.66
CA ALA A 111 7.04 20.65 -0.28
C ALA A 111 8.24 20.06 -1.06
N GLY A 112 8.20 20.13 -2.37
CA GLY A 112 9.22 19.56 -3.25
C GLY A 112 9.15 18.02 -3.40
N TYR A 113 8.13 17.37 -2.86
CA TYR A 113 7.90 15.93 -2.99
C TYR A 113 6.59 15.65 -3.72
N ASP A 114 6.69 15.17 -4.95
CA ASP A 114 5.55 14.86 -5.81
C ASP A 114 5.79 13.52 -6.50
N GLU A 115 5.24 12.44 -5.91
CA GLU A 115 5.38 11.10 -6.46
C GLU A 115 4.68 10.96 -7.82
N PRO A 116 3.41 11.38 -8.01
CA PRO A 116 2.75 11.29 -9.31
C PRO A 116 3.50 12.01 -10.43
N ALA A 117 4.03 13.22 -10.19
CA ALA A 117 4.81 13.94 -11.20
C ALA A 117 6.10 13.18 -11.55
N GLN A 118 6.81 12.63 -10.57
CA GLN A 118 8.00 11.82 -10.80
C GLN A 118 7.69 10.54 -11.56
N MET A 119 6.59 9.86 -11.25
CA MET A 119 6.13 8.66 -11.93
C MET A 119 5.74 8.98 -13.39
N ARG A 120 5.01 10.08 -13.61
CA ARG A 120 4.66 10.59 -14.95
C ARG A 120 5.92 10.82 -15.79
N ALA A 121 6.88 11.58 -15.27
CA ALA A 121 8.14 11.86 -15.97
C ALA A 121 8.89 10.56 -16.34
N ALA A 122 8.92 9.59 -15.43
CA ALA A 122 9.56 8.30 -15.68
C ALA A 122 8.84 7.45 -16.74
N LEU A 123 7.51 7.52 -16.83
CA LEU A 123 6.71 6.83 -17.86
C LEU A 123 6.84 7.52 -19.22
N LEU A 124 6.86 8.86 -19.26
CA LEU A 124 7.15 9.61 -20.50
C LEU A 124 8.53 9.23 -21.07
N ALA A 125 9.54 9.14 -20.22
CA ALA A 125 10.89 8.69 -20.61
C ALA A 125 10.91 7.24 -21.13
N ARG A 126 9.89 6.44 -20.86
CA ARG A 126 9.69 5.08 -21.37
C ARG A 126 8.74 5.01 -22.58
N GLY A 127 8.43 6.14 -23.19
CA GLY A 127 7.61 6.23 -24.40
C GLY A 127 6.09 6.10 -24.19
N VAL A 128 5.60 6.18 -22.94
CA VAL A 128 4.15 6.24 -22.68
C VAL A 128 3.65 7.65 -22.99
N PRO A 129 2.64 7.85 -23.86
CA PRO A 129 2.15 9.18 -24.21
C PRO A 129 1.53 9.90 -23.00
N ALA A 130 1.71 11.21 -22.93
CA ALA A 130 1.15 12.04 -21.84
C ALA A 130 -0.38 11.90 -21.70
N ALA A 131 -1.09 11.78 -22.83
CA ALA A 131 -2.53 11.61 -22.87
C ALA A 131 -3.04 10.28 -22.27
N ALA A 132 -2.15 9.28 -22.16
CA ALA A 132 -2.47 8.00 -21.53
C ALA A 132 -2.21 7.98 -20.01
N ILE A 133 -1.63 9.04 -19.42
CA ILE A 133 -1.22 9.07 -18.02
C ILE A 133 -2.14 10.02 -17.24
N TYR A 134 -2.76 9.52 -16.19
CA TYR A 134 -3.55 10.27 -15.22
C TYR A 134 -2.83 10.27 -13.87
N CYS A 135 -2.94 11.38 -13.12
CA CYS A 135 -2.28 11.57 -11.84
C CYS A 135 -3.29 11.66 -10.70
N ASP A 136 -3.06 10.88 -9.66
CA ASP A 136 -3.76 10.94 -8.38
C ASP A 136 -2.78 11.41 -7.31
N TYR A 137 -2.95 12.63 -6.85
CA TYR A 137 -2.08 13.31 -5.88
C TYR A 137 -2.45 13.06 -4.41
N ALA A 138 -3.49 12.29 -4.16
CA ALA A 138 -3.95 11.98 -2.81
C ALA A 138 -3.88 10.49 -2.45
N GLY A 139 -3.07 9.72 -3.17
CA GLY A 139 -2.76 8.32 -2.89
C GLY A 139 -1.76 8.14 -1.75
N ILE A 140 -2.08 8.66 -0.56
CA ILE A 140 -1.19 8.71 0.61
C ILE A 140 -0.89 7.32 1.17
N THR A 141 -1.89 6.46 1.16
CA THR A 141 -1.79 5.05 1.57
C THR A 141 -2.33 4.14 0.47
N THR A 142 -2.06 2.84 0.58
CA THR A 142 -2.65 1.86 -0.36
C THR A 142 -4.17 1.89 -0.34
N LEU A 143 -4.78 2.13 0.82
CA LEU A 143 -6.23 2.28 0.94
C LEU A 143 -6.71 3.49 0.15
N ASP A 144 -6.04 4.63 0.30
CA ASP A 144 -6.40 5.85 -0.44
C ASP A 144 -6.31 5.62 -1.95
N SER A 145 -5.20 5.06 -2.45
CA SER A 145 -5.02 4.79 -3.88
C SER A 145 -6.14 3.90 -4.45
N VAL A 146 -6.50 2.83 -3.74
CA VAL A 146 -7.52 1.87 -4.19
C VAL A 146 -8.93 2.46 -4.08
N VAL A 147 -9.26 3.12 -2.97
CA VAL A 147 -10.58 3.74 -2.78
C VAL A 147 -10.79 4.88 -3.78
N ARG A 148 -9.78 5.72 -3.98
CA ARG A 148 -9.85 6.83 -4.94
C ARG A 148 -9.92 6.36 -6.39
N ALA A 149 -9.26 5.24 -6.73
CA ALA A 149 -9.43 4.63 -8.05
C ALA A 149 -10.92 4.35 -8.34
N ARG A 150 -11.70 3.93 -7.35
CA ARG A 150 -13.15 3.74 -7.46
C ARG A 150 -13.93 5.05 -7.38
N GLU A 151 -13.78 5.79 -6.29
CA GLU A 151 -14.69 6.89 -5.93
C GLU A 151 -14.41 8.17 -6.73
N VAL A 152 -13.15 8.39 -7.15
CA VAL A 152 -12.74 9.58 -7.92
C VAL A 152 -12.62 9.27 -9.40
N PHE A 153 -12.05 8.09 -9.75
CA PHE A 153 -11.77 7.74 -11.14
C PHE A 153 -12.75 6.71 -11.73
N GLY A 154 -13.79 6.33 -10.99
CA GLY A 154 -14.89 5.47 -11.49
C GLY A 154 -14.47 4.02 -11.81
N LEU A 155 -13.35 3.54 -11.31
CA LEU A 155 -12.78 2.25 -11.66
C LEU A 155 -13.32 1.14 -10.74
N THR A 156 -14.41 0.50 -11.14
CA THR A 156 -15.03 -0.63 -10.41
C THR A 156 -14.60 -1.99 -10.97
N ASN A 157 -14.23 -2.04 -12.24
CA ASN A 157 -13.78 -3.21 -12.98
C ASN A 157 -12.69 -2.78 -13.97
N ASP A 158 -12.14 -3.71 -14.74
CA ASP A 158 -11.11 -3.43 -15.74
C ASP A 158 -9.83 -2.78 -15.21
N LEU A 159 -9.43 -3.13 -13.98
CA LEU A 159 -8.28 -2.56 -13.29
C LEU A 159 -7.13 -3.57 -13.18
N VAL A 160 -5.91 -3.13 -13.52
CA VAL A 160 -4.65 -3.82 -13.19
C VAL A 160 -3.90 -3.00 -12.16
N ILE A 161 -3.63 -3.56 -11.01
CA ILE A 161 -2.76 -2.92 -10.00
C ILE A 161 -1.30 -3.29 -10.30
N ILE A 162 -0.42 -2.29 -10.30
CA ILE A 162 0.98 -2.46 -10.67
C ILE A 162 1.87 -2.03 -9.52
N SER A 163 2.52 -2.99 -8.88
CA SER A 163 3.46 -2.79 -7.77
C SER A 163 4.28 -4.07 -7.52
N GLN A 164 5.09 -4.11 -6.46
CA GLN A 164 5.75 -5.35 -6.03
C GLN A 164 4.75 -6.32 -5.43
N GLY A 165 5.05 -7.63 -5.49
CA GLY A 165 4.12 -8.69 -5.13
C GLY A 165 3.53 -8.57 -3.71
N PHE A 166 4.34 -8.20 -2.73
CA PHE A 166 3.85 -7.99 -1.35
C PHE A 166 2.84 -6.83 -1.24
N HIS A 167 3.04 -5.77 -2.02
CA HIS A 167 2.16 -4.61 -2.06
C HIS A 167 0.87 -4.92 -2.84
N ASN A 168 0.99 -5.63 -3.97
CA ASN A 168 -0.15 -6.06 -4.79
C ASN A 168 -1.13 -6.95 -4.02
N GLN A 169 -0.62 -7.90 -3.21
CA GLN A 169 -1.48 -8.74 -2.35
C GLN A 169 -2.36 -7.90 -1.42
N ARG A 170 -1.77 -6.87 -0.77
CA ARG A 170 -2.50 -5.96 0.11
C ARG A 170 -3.50 -5.10 -0.66
N ALA A 171 -3.11 -4.58 -1.81
CA ALA A 171 -3.98 -3.76 -2.65
C ALA A 171 -5.17 -4.55 -3.21
N LEU A 172 -4.97 -5.80 -3.65
CA LEU A 172 -6.04 -6.70 -4.08
C LEU A 172 -7.01 -7.04 -2.93
N TYR A 173 -6.50 -7.23 -1.71
CA TYR A 173 -7.35 -7.42 -0.54
C TYR A 173 -8.27 -6.21 -0.31
N ILE A 174 -7.73 -5.00 -0.36
CA ILE A 174 -8.53 -3.77 -0.23
C ILE A 174 -9.53 -3.65 -1.39
N ALA A 175 -9.08 -3.86 -2.63
CA ALA A 175 -9.92 -3.80 -3.83
C ALA A 175 -11.13 -4.75 -3.73
N THR A 176 -10.90 -6.00 -3.34
CA THR A 176 -11.98 -7.00 -3.14
C THR A 176 -13.03 -6.52 -2.14
N HIS A 177 -12.62 -5.98 -0.99
CA HIS A 177 -13.54 -5.51 0.04
C HIS A 177 -14.22 -4.18 -0.30
N ARG A 178 -13.70 -3.48 -1.29
CA ARG A 178 -14.31 -2.26 -1.85
C ARG A 178 -15.12 -2.53 -3.12
N GLY A 179 -15.36 -3.81 -3.47
CA GLY A 179 -16.14 -4.19 -4.65
C GLY A 179 -15.49 -3.81 -5.97
N ILE A 180 -14.16 -3.79 -6.03
CA ILE A 180 -13.38 -3.53 -7.25
C ILE A 180 -12.88 -4.87 -7.81
N ASP A 181 -13.25 -5.17 -9.06
CA ASP A 181 -12.64 -6.28 -9.78
C ASP A 181 -11.29 -5.86 -10.34
N ALA A 182 -10.22 -6.29 -9.66
CA ALA A 182 -8.85 -6.00 -10.03
C ALA A 182 -8.00 -7.26 -10.09
N ILE A 183 -7.05 -7.24 -11.01
CA ILE A 183 -5.92 -8.16 -11.07
C ILE A 183 -4.63 -7.37 -10.83
N ALA A 184 -3.49 -8.02 -10.70
CA ALA A 184 -2.24 -7.29 -10.49
C ALA A 184 -1.06 -7.89 -11.24
N LEU A 185 -0.18 -7.02 -11.76
CA LEU A 185 1.13 -7.37 -12.27
C LEU A 185 2.19 -7.09 -11.20
N ASN A 186 2.97 -8.11 -10.85
CA ASN A 186 4.10 -7.96 -9.96
C ASN A 186 5.29 -7.37 -10.73
N ALA A 187 5.66 -6.14 -10.38
CA ALA A 187 6.94 -5.59 -10.77
C ALA A 187 8.09 -6.40 -10.13
N GLN A 188 9.24 -6.38 -10.76
CA GLN A 188 10.45 -7.05 -10.25
C GLN A 188 10.72 -6.62 -8.80
N ASP A 189 11.10 -7.58 -7.96
CA ASP A 189 11.46 -7.31 -6.57
C ASP A 189 12.94 -6.95 -6.45
N VAL A 190 13.27 -6.21 -5.38
CA VAL A 190 14.66 -5.86 -5.07
C VAL A 190 15.25 -6.96 -4.19
N GLY A 191 16.42 -7.47 -4.57
CA GLY A 191 17.07 -8.59 -3.88
C GLY A 191 17.23 -8.41 -2.36
N SER A 192 17.39 -9.50 -1.66
CA SER A 192 17.23 -9.69 -0.20
C SER A 192 18.05 -8.77 0.74
N TYR A 193 19.13 -8.16 0.28
CA TYR A 193 20.00 -7.36 1.14
C TYR A 193 19.32 -6.12 1.77
N ASN A 194 18.35 -5.53 1.07
CA ASN A 194 17.56 -4.39 1.57
C ASN A 194 16.11 -4.78 1.99
N ALA A 195 15.77 -6.06 1.88
CA ALA A 195 14.39 -6.53 2.06
C ALA A 195 13.93 -6.55 3.53
N THR A 196 14.82 -6.75 4.51
CA THR A 196 14.42 -6.98 5.91
C THR A 196 13.60 -5.83 6.49
N ARG A 197 14.03 -4.58 6.27
CA ARG A 197 13.29 -3.40 6.72
C ARG A 197 11.95 -3.25 6.01
N THR A 198 11.93 -3.49 4.71
CA THR A 198 10.71 -3.45 3.88
C THR A 198 9.73 -4.54 4.30
N LEU A 199 10.20 -5.77 4.52
CA LEU A 199 9.38 -6.89 4.96
C LEU A 199 8.78 -6.67 6.36
N THR A 200 9.53 -6.08 7.29
CA THR A 200 9.01 -5.75 8.63
C THR A 200 7.91 -4.69 8.57
N ARG A 201 8.12 -3.61 7.80
CA ARG A 201 7.09 -2.61 7.53
C ARG A 201 5.85 -3.24 6.88
N GLU A 202 6.04 -4.17 5.95
CA GLU A 202 4.95 -4.84 5.26
C GLU A 202 4.11 -5.73 6.18
N ARG A 203 4.72 -6.42 7.15
CA ARG A 203 3.97 -7.19 8.15
C ARG A 203 3.00 -6.30 8.94
N LEU A 204 3.45 -5.13 9.37
CA LEU A 204 2.61 -4.14 10.06
C LEU A 204 1.56 -3.52 9.12
N ALA A 205 1.94 -3.23 7.88
CA ALA A 205 1.02 -2.68 6.89
C ALA A 205 -0.11 -3.66 6.52
N ARG A 206 0.14 -4.98 6.51
CA ARG A 206 -0.88 -6.02 6.31
C ARG A 206 -1.88 -6.06 7.45
N LEU A 207 -1.41 -6.04 8.70
CA LEU A 207 -2.27 -5.99 9.87
C LEU A 207 -3.14 -4.74 9.86
N ARG A 208 -2.52 -3.58 9.55
CA ARG A 208 -3.25 -2.31 9.46
C ARG A 208 -4.33 -2.36 8.37
N ALA A 209 -4.00 -2.81 7.17
CA ALA A 209 -4.96 -2.90 6.09
C ALA A 209 -6.12 -3.86 6.43
N TRP A 210 -5.82 -5.00 7.06
CA TRP A 210 -6.84 -5.94 7.52
C TRP A 210 -7.77 -5.30 8.56
N TRP A 211 -7.20 -4.58 9.53
CA TRP A 211 -7.95 -3.85 10.54
C TRP A 211 -8.80 -2.72 9.93
N ASP A 212 -8.21 -1.88 9.10
CA ASP A 212 -8.88 -0.73 8.46
C ASP A 212 -10.09 -1.18 7.62
N VAL A 213 -9.99 -2.34 6.96
CA VAL A 213 -11.05 -2.89 6.11
C VAL A 213 -12.12 -3.63 6.91
N ARG A 214 -11.72 -4.48 7.90
CA ARG A 214 -12.65 -5.38 8.60
C ARG A 214 -13.33 -4.74 9.80
N ILE A 215 -12.68 -3.84 10.49
CA ILE A 215 -13.11 -3.33 11.79
C ILE A 215 -13.22 -1.80 11.76
N GLY A 216 -12.23 -1.12 11.19
CA GLY A 216 -12.13 0.34 11.26
C GLY A 216 -13.05 1.10 10.30
N GLY A 217 -13.66 0.44 9.30
CA GLY A 217 -14.51 1.10 8.29
C GLY A 217 -13.87 2.32 7.63
N ARG A 218 -12.53 2.35 7.55
CA ARG A 218 -11.79 3.54 7.16
C ARG A 218 -12.03 3.91 5.70
N GLU A 219 -12.39 5.16 5.48
CA GLU A 219 -12.49 5.78 4.16
C GLU A 219 -11.16 6.41 3.73
N ALA A 220 -11.06 6.84 2.45
CA ALA A 220 -9.91 7.59 1.97
C ALA A 220 -9.81 8.95 2.70
N HIS A 221 -8.56 9.41 2.92
CA HIS A 221 -8.32 10.67 3.62
C HIS A 221 -8.92 11.87 2.88
N HIS A 222 -8.87 11.84 1.56
CA HIS A 222 -9.37 12.90 0.70
C HIS A 222 -10.07 12.30 -0.51
N LEU A 223 -11.32 12.70 -0.75
CA LEU A 223 -12.02 12.53 -2.01
C LEU A 223 -12.02 13.89 -2.72
N GLY A 224 -11.99 13.89 -4.02
CA GLY A 224 -12.07 15.07 -4.87
C GLY A 224 -13.21 14.95 -5.85
N PRO A 225 -13.34 15.87 -6.81
CA PRO A 225 -14.29 15.76 -7.89
C PRO A 225 -14.00 14.50 -8.74
N ALA A 226 -15.05 13.92 -9.30
CA ALA A 226 -14.91 12.77 -10.18
C ALA A 226 -14.15 13.13 -11.47
N ILE A 227 -13.27 12.22 -11.90
CA ILE A 227 -12.45 12.35 -13.11
C ILE A 227 -12.67 11.09 -13.95
N ASP A 228 -13.24 11.24 -15.13
CA ASP A 228 -13.47 10.11 -16.04
C ASP A 228 -12.25 9.87 -16.92
N ILE A 229 -11.58 8.74 -16.71
CA ILE A 229 -10.40 8.34 -17.47
C ILE A 229 -10.80 7.98 -18.90
N GLY A 230 -10.22 8.71 -19.87
CA GLY A 230 -10.41 8.51 -21.31
C GLY A 230 -11.35 9.55 -21.95
N THR A 231 -12.14 10.30 -21.18
CA THR A 231 -12.97 11.41 -21.67
C THR A 231 -12.51 12.75 -21.13
N ALA A 232 -12.10 12.79 -19.86
CA ALA A 232 -11.48 13.98 -19.26
C ALA A 232 -10.02 14.14 -19.75
N PRO A 233 -9.51 15.39 -19.84
CA PRO A 233 -8.09 15.61 -20.04
C PRO A 233 -7.28 15.00 -18.89
N SER A 234 -5.98 14.69 -19.16
CA SER A 234 -5.08 14.17 -18.12
C SER A 234 -5.14 15.03 -16.86
N SER A 235 -5.31 14.40 -15.71
CA SER A 235 -5.36 15.07 -14.39
C SER A 235 -3.98 15.49 -13.88
N CYS A 236 -2.91 15.23 -14.64
CA CYS A 236 -1.57 15.59 -14.24
C CYS A 236 -1.35 17.10 -14.38
N ILE A 237 -0.99 17.75 -13.28
CA ILE A 237 -0.58 19.17 -13.29
C ILE A 237 0.75 19.26 -14.04
N SER A 238 0.81 20.16 -15.02
CA SER A 238 2.00 20.42 -15.84
C SER A 238 3.01 21.29 -15.08
#